data_f46a48f4d4771ebf5812250bccf80204
#
_entry.id   f46a48f4d4771ebf5812250bccf80204
#
_cell.length_a   1.000
_cell.length_b   1.000
_cell.length_c   1.000
_cell.angle_alpha   90.00
_cell.angle_beta   90.00
_cell.angle_gamma   90.00
#
_symmetry.space_group_name_H-M   'P 1'
#
loop_
_entity.id
_entity.type
_entity.pdbx_description
1 polymer ?
#
loop_
_entity_poly.entity_id
_entity_poly.type
_entity_poly.pdbx_seq_one_letter_code
_entity_poly.pdbx_strand_id
1 'polypeptide(L)'
;YRVTQRVTRGIRAGDSNQDTTSIQSTIIINCRKIIFRKRAPYFKDGVPLSVSSYRRIPPWAVSPRAKTHNYLNMVLAENEVQAHSPSAWAVLLDENGNLCEGLGCNIFVVKNGVLYTPPDMYTLGGITRKIVMDLARSVNIPLIVKDLDPYDAIIADEIFLTSTSLCVCPA
;
A
#
# COMPACT_ATOMS: atom_id res chain seq x y z
N TYR A 1 10.79 8.53 -14.53
CA TYR A 1 9.40 8.36 -15.00
C TYR A 1 8.72 7.22 -14.26
N ARG A 2 7.40 7.34 -14.07
CA ARG A 2 6.52 6.27 -13.61
C ARG A 2 5.73 5.73 -14.79
N VAL A 3 5.92 4.46 -15.13
CA VAL A 3 5.11 3.74 -16.11
C VAL A 3 4.03 2.97 -15.36
N THR A 4 2.79 3.15 -15.77
CA THR A 4 1.65 2.42 -15.19
C THR A 4 0.95 1.67 -16.30
N GLN A 5 0.81 0.37 -16.12
CA GLN A 5 0.02 -0.50 -17.00
C GLN A 5 -1.29 -0.86 -16.29
N ARG A 6 -2.38 -0.75 -17.00
CA ARG A 6 -3.71 -1.16 -16.55
C ARG A 6 -4.34 -2.05 -17.59
N VAL A 7 -4.98 -3.10 -17.14
CA VAL A 7 -5.78 -4.01 -17.99
C VAL A 7 -7.19 -3.97 -17.46
N THR A 8 -8.13 -3.60 -18.31
CA THR A 8 -9.56 -3.67 -18.00
C THR A 8 -10.20 -4.85 -18.70
N ARG A 9 -11.35 -5.27 -18.23
CA ARG A 9 -12.13 -6.34 -18.90
C ARG A 9 -12.52 -5.96 -20.33
N GLY A 10 -12.54 -4.67 -20.67
CA GLY A 10 -13.05 -4.17 -21.96
C GLY A 10 -14.50 -3.73 -21.90
N ILE A 11 -15.03 -3.39 -23.06
CA ILE A 11 -16.41 -2.94 -23.22
C ILE A 11 -17.30 -4.18 -23.31
N ARG A 12 -18.30 -4.28 -22.45
CA ARG A 12 -19.37 -5.24 -22.59
C ARG A 12 -20.32 -4.68 -23.65
N ALA A 13 -20.44 -5.34 -24.80
CA ALA A 13 -21.52 -5.01 -25.74
C ALA A 13 -22.87 -5.23 -25.04
N GLY A 14 -23.71 -4.21 -25.07
CA GLY A 14 -25.04 -4.28 -24.43
C GLY A 14 -25.82 -5.42 -25.03
N ASP A 15 -26.36 -6.19 -24.22
CA ASP A 15 -27.44 -7.16 -24.23
C ASP A 15 -27.07 -8.54 -23.70
N SER A 16 -27.99 -9.06 -22.92
CA SER A 16 -27.90 -10.23 -22.08
C SER A 16 -27.64 -11.58 -22.77
N ASN A 17 -27.48 -11.61 -24.08
CA ASN A 17 -27.31 -12.84 -24.87
C ASN A 17 -26.00 -12.91 -25.66
N GLN A 18 -25.01 -12.00 -25.41
CA GLN A 18 -23.75 -12.08 -26.14
C GLN A 18 -22.75 -12.96 -25.43
N ASP A 19 -22.18 -13.84 -26.22
CA ASP A 19 -21.03 -14.69 -25.88
C ASP A 19 -19.90 -13.88 -25.24
N THR A 20 -19.62 -14.18 -24.00
CA THR A 20 -18.55 -13.50 -23.23
C THR A 20 -17.15 -13.80 -23.76
N THR A 21 -17.02 -14.70 -24.70
CA THR A 21 -15.76 -15.08 -25.35
C THR A 21 -15.22 -14.01 -26.30
N SER A 22 -16.07 -13.07 -26.73
CA SER A 22 -15.69 -11.98 -27.65
C SER A 22 -15.23 -10.68 -27.00
N ILE A 23 -15.16 -10.61 -25.67
CA ILE A 23 -14.75 -9.39 -24.96
C ILE A 23 -13.24 -9.20 -25.08
N GLN A 24 -12.81 -8.17 -25.79
CA GLN A 24 -11.40 -7.76 -25.84
C GLN A 24 -11.05 -6.86 -24.67
N SER A 25 -10.04 -7.26 -23.89
CA SER A 25 -9.52 -6.43 -22.80
C SER A 25 -8.86 -5.17 -23.35
N THR A 26 -9.05 -4.04 -22.67
CA THR A 26 -8.36 -2.80 -22.98
C THR A 26 -7.10 -2.68 -22.14
N ILE A 27 -5.96 -2.46 -22.79
CA ILE A 27 -4.67 -2.22 -22.14
C ILE A 27 -4.36 -0.74 -22.24
N ILE A 28 -4.10 -0.11 -21.08
CA ILE A 28 -3.76 1.31 -20.98
C ILE A 28 -2.36 1.42 -20.36
N ILE A 29 -1.44 2.03 -21.09
CA ILE A 29 -0.09 2.32 -20.59
C ILE A 29 0.07 3.83 -20.49
N ASN A 30 0.37 4.31 -19.28
CA ASN A 30 0.63 5.71 -19.00
C ASN A 30 2.07 5.89 -18.52
N CYS A 31 2.73 6.93 -19.04
CA CYS A 31 4.04 7.36 -18.58
C CYS A 31 3.94 8.77 -17.99
N ARG A 32 4.39 8.95 -16.74
CA ARG A 32 4.38 10.24 -16.06
C ARG A 32 5.75 10.54 -15.46
N LYS A 33 6.18 11.78 -15.52
CA LYS A 33 7.42 12.24 -14.88
C LYS A 33 7.27 12.14 -13.35
N ILE A 34 8.27 11.57 -12.68
CA ILE A 34 8.39 11.65 -11.22
C ILE A 34 9.19 12.92 -10.90
N ILE A 35 8.58 13.83 -10.16
CA ILE A 35 9.23 15.08 -9.74
C ILE A 35 9.85 14.83 -8.35
N PHE A 36 11.05 14.26 -8.31
CA PHE A 36 11.74 13.94 -7.05
C PHE A 36 11.94 15.15 -6.14
N ARG A 37 12.18 16.34 -6.70
CA ARG A 37 12.31 17.56 -5.91
C ARG A 37 11.11 17.83 -5.01
N LYS A 38 9.89 17.49 -5.45
CA LYS A 38 8.66 17.63 -4.63
C LYS A 38 8.56 16.58 -3.53
N ARG A 39 9.34 15.50 -3.64
CA ARG A 39 9.35 14.39 -2.70
C ARG A 39 10.53 14.42 -1.74
N ALA A 40 11.52 15.26 -2.02
CA ALA A 40 12.72 15.39 -1.18
C ALA A 40 12.41 15.61 0.31
N PRO A 41 11.42 16.42 0.71
CA PRO A 41 11.05 16.57 2.11
C PRO A 41 10.64 15.24 2.77
N TYR A 42 9.91 14.38 2.08
CA TYR A 42 9.47 13.10 2.63
C TYR A 42 10.63 12.16 2.98
N PHE A 43 11.72 12.22 2.23
CA PHE A 43 12.91 11.40 2.51
C PHE A 43 13.78 11.97 3.63
N LYS A 44 13.67 13.27 3.89
CA LYS A 44 14.44 13.96 4.93
C LYS A 44 13.69 13.99 6.26
N ASP A 45 12.41 14.37 6.19
CA ASP A 45 11.63 14.73 7.37
C ASP A 45 10.61 13.62 7.74
N GLY A 46 10.43 12.63 6.86
CA GLY A 46 9.40 11.61 6.98
C GLY A 46 8.00 12.11 6.62
N VAL A 47 7.02 11.25 6.76
CA VAL A 47 5.60 11.57 6.59
C VAL A 47 4.84 11.20 7.87
N PRO A 48 4.01 12.08 8.42
CA PRO A 48 3.17 11.73 9.56
C PRO A 48 2.16 10.65 9.13
N LEU A 49 1.96 9.66 9.99
CA LEU A 49 0.95 8.62 9.80
C LEU A 49 -0.21 8.80 10.77
N SER A 50 -1.39 8.47 10.30
CA SER A 50 -2.58 8.43 11.14
C SER A 50 -3.41 7.19 10.80
N VAL A 51 -3.89 6.52 11.83
CA VAL A 51 -4.80 5.37 11.67
C VAL A 51 -6.19 5.89 11.33
N SER A 52 -6.74 5.40 10.22
CA SER A 52 -8.10 5.73 9.79
C SER A 52 -9.15 4.88 10.52
N SER A 53 -10.36 5.40 10.65
CA SER A 53 -11.53 4.62 11.08
C SER A 53 -11.98 3.60 10.02
N TYR A 54 -11.68 3.85 8.76
CA TYR A 54 -11.97 2.91 7.69
C TYR A 54 -11.05 1.69 7.76
N ARG A 55 -11.64 0.51 7.59
CA ARG A 55 -10.90 -0.75 7.59
C ARG A 55 -10.48 -1.14 6.17
N ARG A 56 -9.40 -1.91 6.06
CA ARG A 56 -9.03 -2.55 4.81
C ARG A 56 -10.14 -3.51 4.36
N ILE A 57 -10.45 -3.55 3.08
CA ILE A 57 -11.39 -4.54 2.54
C ILE A 57 -10.87 -5.93 2.90
N PRO A 58 -11.69 -6.78 3.54
CA PRO A 58 -11.24 -8.08 4.00
C PRO A 58 -10.90 -9.02 2.82
N PRO A 59 -9.94 -9.93 3.00
CA PRO A 59 -9.42 -10.76 1.90
C PRO A 59 -10.46 -11.72 1.29
N TRP A 60 -11.49 -12.06 2.03
CA TRP A 60 -12.60 -12.89 1.53
C TRP A 60 -13.60 -12.10 0.66
N ALA A 61 -13.62 -10.76 0.73
CA ALA A 61 -14.45 -9.93 -0.13
C ALA A 61 -13.71 -9.53 -1.42
N VAL A 62 -12.51 -8.98 -1.29
CA VAL A 62 -11.62 -8.65 -2.42
C VAL A 62 -10.17 -8.90 -1.99
N SER A 63 -9.50 -9.84 -2.61
CA SER A 63 -8.13 -10.18 -2.27
C SER A 63 -7.18 -8.96 -2.36
N PRO A 64 -6.51 -8.57 -1.29
CA PRO A 64 -5.52 -7.48 -1.30
C PRO A 64 -4.32 -7.76 -2.21
N ARG A 65 -4.04 -9.04 -2.48
CA ARG A 65 -2.96 -9.49 -3.38
C ARG A 65 -3.25 -9.13 -4.84
N ALA A 66 -4.52 -8.92 -5.20
CA ALA A 66 -4.92 -8.51 -6.53
C ALA A 66 -4.97 -6.98 -6.63
N LYS A 67 -4.14 -6.40 -7.50
CA LYS A 67 -4.12 -4.94 -7.73
C LYS A 67 -5.28 -4.52 -8.65
N THR A 68 -6.50 -4.61 -8.13
CA THR A 68 -7.75 -4.46 -8.88
C THR A 68 -8.16 -3.01 -9.17
N HIS A 69 -7.42 -2.01 -8.70
CA HIS A 69 -7.82 -0.59 -8.71
C HIS A 69 -9.09 -0.26 -7.90
N ASN A 70 -9.52 -1.15 -7.04
CA ASN A 70 -10.66 -0.92 -6.15
C ASN A 70 -10.18 -0.17 -4.89
N TYR A 71 -9.92 1.13 -5.05
CA TYR A 71 -9.26 1.97 -4.03
C TYR A 71 -10.22 2.82 -3.21
N LEU A 72 -11.53 2.68 -3.41
CA LEU A 72 -12.50 3.60 -2.78
C LEU A 72 -12.32 3.68 -1.26
N ASN A 73 -12.19 2.55 -0.57
CA ASN A 73 -12.01 2.56 0.88
C ASN A 73 -10.69 3.21 1.32
N MET A 74 -9.61 3.05 0.55
CA MET A 74 -8.33 3.69 0.82
C MET A 74 -8.38 5.20 0.58
N VAL A 75 -9.11 5.64 -0.45
CA VAL A 75 -9.31 7.08 -0.74
C VAL A 75 -10.16 7.71 0.35
N LEU A 76 -11.21 7.03 0.84
CA LEU A 76 -12.02 7.53 1.95
C LEU A 76 -11.20 7.65 3.23
N ALA A 77 -10.36 6.66 3.53
CA ALA A 77 -9.44 6.69 4.65
C ALA A 77 -8.45 7.87 4.57
N GLU A 78 -7.86 8.08 3.40
CA GLU A 78 -6.94 9.21 3.16
C GLU A 78 -7.65 10.55 3.34
N ASN A 79 -8.85 10.71 2.79
CA ASN A 79 -9.65 11.94 2.92
C ASN A 79 -10.04 12.20 4.38
N GLU A 80 -10.42 11.18 5.14
CA GLU A 80 -10.72 11.29 6.56
C GLU A 80 -9.51 11.81 7.33
N VAL A 81 -8.36 11.18 7.15
CA VAL A 81 -7.13 11.57 7.86
C VAL A 81 -6.71 12.99 7.48
N GLN A 82 -6.75 13.33 6.19
CA GLN A 82 -6.35 14.66 5.71
C GLN A 82 -7.30 15.77 6.10
N ALA A 83 -8.56 15.48 6.40
CA ALA A 83 -9.49 16.45 6.94
C ALA A 83 -9.07 16.95 8.33
N HIS A 84 -8.39 16.13 9.12
CA HIS A 84 -7.90 16.48 10.46
C HIS A 84 -6.41 16.84 10.47
N SER A 85 -5.62 16.20 9.62
CA SER A 85 -4.17 16.41 9.48
C SER A 85 -3.76 16.40 8.01
N PRO A 86 -3.75 17.56 7.34
CA PRO A 86 -3.57 17.64 5.88
C PRO A 86 -2.27 17.03 5.32
N SER A 87 -1.24 16.91 6.13
CA SER A 87 0.04 16.29 5.75
C SER A 87 0.15 14.81 6.07
N ALA A 88 -0.77 14.26 6.88
CA ALA A 88 -0.72 12.88 7.32
C ALA A 88 -1.22 11.92 6.23
N TRP A 89 -0.64 10.73 6.22
CA TRP A 89 -1.05 9.63 5.36
C TRP A 89 -1.80 8.59 6.16
N ALA A 90 -2.86 8.07 5.56
CA ALA A 90 -3.69 7.08 6.23
C ALA A 90 -3.04 5.71 6.25
N VAL A 91 -3.10 5.06 7.40
CA VAL A 91 -2.87 3.63 7.57
C VAL A 91 -4.18 2.97 7.93
N LEU A 92 -4.55 1.92 7.19
CA LEU A 92 -5.76 1.15 7.45
C LEU A 92 -5.43 -0.05 8.34
N LEU A 93 -6.40 -0.41 9.16
CA LEU A 93 -6.37 -1.64 9.94
C LEU A 93 -7.22 -2.72 9.25
N ASP A 94 -6.92 -3.98 9.55
CA ASP A 94 -7.79 -5.10 9.18
C ASP A 94 -9.04 -5.17 10.07
N GLU A 95 -9.85 -6.20 9.87
CA GLU A 95 -11.05 -6.46 10.66
C GLU A 95 -10.76 -6.78 12.14
N ASN A 96 -9.55 -7.23 12.47
CA ASN A 96 -9.10 -7.56 13.82
C ASN A 96 -8.40 -6.39 14.51
N GLY A 97 -8.19 -5.27 13.82
CA GLY A 97 -7.53 -4.09 14.36
C GLY A 97 -6.02 -4.05 14.15
N ASN A 98 -5.46 -4.93 13.33
CA ASN A 98 -4.03 -4.94 13.01
C ASN A 98 -3.71 -4.00 11.85
N LEU A 99 -2.51 -3.45 11.85
CA LEU A 99 -1.98 -2.61 10.78
C LEU A 99 -1.93 -3.39 9.45
N CYS A 100 -2.37 -2.74 8.38
CA CYS A 100 -2.30 -3.31 7.03
C CYS A 100 -1.34 -2.52 6.14
N GLU A 101 -1.86 -1.54 5.46
CA GLU A 101 -1.16 -0.74 4.47
C GLU A 101 -1.85 0.63 4.30
N GLY A 102 -1.15 1.57 3.66
CA GLY A 102 -1.73 2.85 3.27
C GLY A 102 -2.12 2.89 1.79
N LEU A 103 -2.61 4.03 1.33
CA LEU A 103 -2.98 4.26 -0.07
C LEU A 103 -1.75 4.15 -0.98
N GLY A 104 -1.50 2.94 -1.49
CA GLY A 104 -0.42 2.65 -2.43
C GLY A 104 0.96 2.48 -1.82
N CYS A 105 1.06 2.19 -0.54
CA CYS A 105 2.30 1.89 0.18
C CYS A 105 2.11 0.77 1.21
N ASN A 106 3.16 -0.03 1.43
CA ASN A 106 3.21 -0.98 2.54
C ASN A 106 3.95 -0.33 3.72
N ILE A 107 3.74 -0.88 4.93
CA ILE A 107 4.34 -0.39 6.16
C ILE A 107 5.36 -1.38 6.72
N PHE A 108 6.42 -0.85 7.29
CA PHE A 108 7.40 -1.55 8.10
C PHE A 108 7.56 -0.85 9.44
N VAL A 109 7.78 -1.64 10.46
CA VAL A 109 8.06 -1.20 11.84
C VAL A 109 9.40 -1.79 12.27
N VAL A 110 10.26 -0.98 12.86
CA VAL A 110 11.54 -1.41 13.44
C VAL A 110 11.44 -1.34 14.95
N LYS A 111 11.82 -2.41 15.62
CA LYS A 111 11.90 -2.46 17.08
C LYS A 111 13.07 -3.33 17.53
N ASN A 112 13.94 -2.78 18.37
CA ASN A 112 15.11 -3.47 18.91
C ASN A 112 15.98 -4.15 17.81
N GLY A 113 16.16 -3.46 16.68
CA GLY A 113 16.94 -3.97 15.55
C GLY A 113 16.25 -5.07 14.72
N VAL A 114 15.00 -5.37 14.98
CA VAL A 114 14.17 -6.33 14.21
C VAL A 114 13.21 -5.56 13.31
N LEU A 115 13.12 -5.98 12.07
CA LEU A 115 12.19 -5.44 11.07
C LEU A 115 10.90 -6.25 11.06
N TYR A 116 9.78 -5.57 11.17
CA TYR A 116 8.45 -6.17 11.14
C TYR A 116 7.63 -5.62 9.98
N THR A 117 6.73 -6.43 9.41
CA THR A 117 5.75 -5.99 8.41
C THR A 117 4.50 -6.87 8.48
N PRO A 118 3.31 -6.33 8.20
CA PRO A 118 2.06 -7.10 8.18
C PRO A 118 2.08 -8.23 7.17
N PRO A 119 1.28 -9.31 7.38
CA PRO A 119 1.23 -10.47 6.51
C PRO A 119 0.58 -10.16 5.15
N ASP A 120 0.93 -10.96 4.13
CA ASP A 120 0.42 -10.82 2.76
C ASP A 120 -1.09 -11.06 2.63
N MET A 121 -1.74 -11.59 3.66
CA MET A 121 -3.18 -11.82 3.64
C MET A 121 -3.95 -10.50 3.56
N TYR A 122 -3.46 -9.45 4.21
CA TYR A 122 -4.13 -8.15 4.32
C TYR A 122 -3.47 -7.02 3.53
N THR A 123 -2.34 -7.30 2.86
CA THR A 123 -1.56 -6.28 2.14
C THR A 123 -1.30 -6.68 0.71
N LEU A 124 -1.09 -5.69 -0.16
CA LEU A 124 -0.56 -5.94 -1.48
C LEU A 124 0.89 -6.40 -1.38
N GLY A 125 1.25 -7.48 -2.09
CA GLY A 125 2.63 -7.91 -2.27
C GLY A 125 3.45 -6.88 -3.06
N GLY A 126 3.83 -5.79 -2.40
CA GLY A 126 4.56 -4.68 -3.02
C GLY A 126 5.95 -5.11 -3.50
N ILE A 127 6.34 -4.69 -4.72
CA ILE A 127 7.68 -4.99 -5.27
C ILE A 127 8.76 -4.38 -4.37
N THR A 128 8.59 -3.12 -3.96
CA THR A 128 9.55 -2.46 -3.06
C THR A 128 9.57 -3.12 -1.69
N ARG A 129 8.40 -3.54 -1.16
CA ARG A 129 8.33 -4.32 0.08
C ARG A 129 9.17 -5.60 -0.03
N LYS A 130 9.01 -6.35 -1.12
CA LYS A 130 9.80 -7.56 -1.36
C LYS A 130 11.30 -7.26 -1.41
N ILE A 131 11.71 -6.21 -2.13
CA ILE A 131 13.13 -5.81 -2.23
C ILE A 131 13.69 -5.48 -0.84
N VAL A 132 12.97 -4.74 -0.01
CA VAL A 132 13.39 -4.43 1.38
C VAL A 132 13.55 -5.70 2.20
N MET A 133 12.61 -6.64 2.10
CA MET A 133 12.70 -7.93 2.80
C MET A 133 13.92 -8.76 2.33
N ASP A 134 14.19 -8.77 1.04
CA ASP A 134 15.34 -9.49 0.47
C ASP A 134 16.67 -8.82 0.88
N LEU A 135 16.73 -7.49 0.89
CA LEU A 135 17.89 -6.73 1.37
C LEU A 135 18.14 -6.99 2.86
N ALA A 136 17.11 -6.92 3.70
CA ALA A 136 17.23 -7.20 5.13
C ALA A 136 17.88 -8.58 5.38
N ARG A 137 17.39 -9.60 4.67
CA ARG A 137 17.98 -10.95 4.74
C ARG A 137 19.43 -10.98 4.28
N SER A 138 19.77 -10.27 3.20
CA SER A 138 21.13 -10.27 2.63
C SER A 138 22.17 -9.62 3.54
N VAL A 139 21.74 -8.71 4.43
CA VAL A 139 22.62 -8.03 5.41
C VAL A 139 22.38 -8.52 6.85
N ASN A 140 21.69 -9.67 7.00
CA ASN A 140 21.40 -10.31 8.29
C ASN A 140 20.62 -9.45 9.28
N ILE A 141 19.75 -8.55 8.82
CA ILE A 141 18.77 -7.88 9.66
C ILE A 141 17.60 -8.84 9.93
N PRO A 142 17.29 -9.15 11.19
CA PRO A 142 16.15 -10.01 11.52
C PRO A 142 14.86 -9.44 10.97
N LEU A 143 14.06 -10.27 10.28
CA LEU A 143 12.79 -9.89 9.66
C LEU A 143 11.69 -10.85 10.09
N ILE A 144 10.60 -10.29 10.59
CA ILE A 144 9.43 -11.04 11.03
C ILE A 144 8.18 -10.49 10.33
N VAL A 145 7.44 -11.38 9.67
CA VAL A 145 6.12 -11.08 9.12
C VAL A 145 5.09 -11.55 10.15
N LYS A 146 4.37 -10.62 10.75
CA LYS A 146 3.35 -10.90 11.79
C LYS A 146 2.25 -9.84 11.77
N ASP A 147 1.16 -10.13 12.44
CA ASP A 147 0.18 -9.12 12.80
C ASP A 147 0.82 -8.09 13.74
N LEU A 148 0.54 -6.82 13.48
CA LEU A 148 1.03 -5.66 14.21
C LEU A 148 -0.17 -4.83 14.60
N ASP A 149 -0.34 -4.54 15.87
CA ASP A 149 -1.38 -3.62 16.31
C ASP A 149 -0.89 -2.15 16.28
N PRO A 150 -1.77 -1.16 16.44
CA PRO A 150 -1.37 0.24 16.52
C PRO A 150 -0.37 0.55 17.64
N TYR A 151 -0.37 -0.24 18.72
CA TYR A 151 0.58 -0.04 19.82
C TYR A 151 2.01 -0.44 19.41
N ASP A 152 2.16 -1.50 18.60
CA ASP A 152 3.47 -1.85 18.01
C ASP A 152 4.09 -0.66 17.24
N ALA A 153 3.27 0.13 16.56
CA ALA A 153 3.73 1.34 15.87
C ALA A 153 4.11 2.47 16.85
N ILE A 154 3.32 2.67 17.92
CA ILE A 154 3.58 3.72 18.92
C ILE A 154 4.90 3.49 19.65
N ILE A 155 5.22 2.25 19.97
CA ILE A 155 6.47 1.89 20.70
C ILE A 155 7.64 1.58 19.77
N ALA A 156 7.48 1.74 18.46
CA ALA A 156 8.52 1.48 17.46
C ALA A 156 9.72 2.41 17.65
N ASP A 157 10.89 1.91 17.27
CA ASP A 157 12.09 2.74 17.17
C ASP A 157 12.06 3.54 15.87
N GLU A 158 11.54 2.92 14.78
CA GLU A 158 11.37 3.54 13.47
C GLU A 158 10.15 2.95 12.75
N ILE A 159 9.53 3.76 11.89
CA ILE A 159 8.52 3.32 10.94
C ILE A 159 8.92 3.85 9.57
N PHE A 160 8.68 3.07 8.54
CA PHE A 160 8.83 3.53 7.16
C PHE A 160 7.83 2.88 6.22
N LEU A 161 7.57 3.58 5.13
CA LEU A 161 6.68 3.15 4.07
C LEU A 161 7.47 2.71 2.84
N THR A 162 6.91 1.77 2.09
CA THR A 162 7.49 1.34 0.81
C THR A 162 6.50 1.43 -0.33
N SER A 163 6.92 1.99 -1.45
CA SER A 163 6.14 1.99 -2.68
C SER A 163 7.03 2.11 -3.92
N THR A 164 6.52 1.71 -5.08
CA THR A 164 7.26 1.81 -6.36
C THR A 164 7.64 3.25 -6.69
N SER A 165 6.89 4.23 -6.22
CA SER A 165 7.12 5.64 -6.57
C SER A 165 7.89 6.44 -5.53
N LEU A 166 7.94 5.96 -4.29
CA LEU A 166 8.66 6.58 -3.16
C LEU A 166 9.87 5.77 -2.71
N CYS A 167 10.03 4.54 -3.22
CA CYS A 167 11.02 3.60 -2.72
C CYS A 167 10.82 3.32 -1.23
N VAL A 168 11.71 3.80 -0.37
CA VAL A 168 11.61 3.75 1.10
C VAL A 168 11.44 5.18 1.61
N CYS A 169 10.44 5.42 2.42
CA CYS A 169 10.09 6.73 2.95
C CYS A 169 9.93 6.63 4.47
N PRO A 170 10.71 7.36 5.27
CA PRO A 170 10.51 7.43 6.72
C PRO A 170 9.12 7.94 7.09
N ALA A 171 8.61 7.55 8.25
CA ALA A 171 7.29 7.95 8.72
C ALA A 171 7.26 8.14 10.24
#